data_f841a7a9a6d208dba9bbf356dec3a54b
#
_entry.id   f841a7a9a6d208dba9bbf356dec3a54b
#
_cell.length_a   1.000
_cell.length_b   1.000
_cell.length_c   1.000
_cell.angle_alpha   90.00
_cell.angle_beta   90.00
_cell.angle_gamma   90.00
#
_symmetry.space_group_name_H-M   'P 1'
#
loop_
_entity.id
_entity.type
_entity.pdbx_description
1 polymer ?
#
loop_
_entity_poly.entity_id
_entity_poly.type
_entity_poly.pdbx_seq_one_letter_code
_entity_poly.pdbx_strand_id
1 'polypeptide(L)'
;MDRGFRYEGSPMRRRRFNEDRPQTETAVVDPAKARERAFQRAAKLLAAKPRSVAELRERLQQGRGATKAIVESVIQRLSEYGYLDDARFAQSYASLRVQQRPIGRQRLQRDLRLKKIDKATANEALDVVFAATPEEELIDRAIEKRIRLRGRPQSRAETKKLFDHLLRQGFAFELISEKLRAISNVEVDEVE
;
A
#
# COMPACT_ATOMS: atom_id res chain seq x y z
N MET A 1 30.80 -50.61 55.86
CA MET A 1 31.67 -49.42 55.66
C MET A 1 30.82 -48.39 54.97
N ASP A 2 30.31 -47.54 55.79
CA ASP A 2 29.32 -46.52 55.46
C ASP A 2 30.07 -45.22 55.21
N ARG A 3 29.94 -44.60 54.03
CA ARG A 3 30.47 -43.26 53.76
C ARG A 3 29.31 -42.35 53.37
N GLY A 4 28.74 -41.71 54.39
CA GLY A 4 27.77 -40.67 54.25
C GLY A 4 28.33 -39.45 53.53
N PHE A 5 27.72 -39.05 52.44
CA PHE A 5 28.00 -37.83 51.73
C PHE A 5 27.13 -36.72 52.31
N ARG A 6 27.77 -35.77 53.01
CA ARG A 6 27.09 -34.57 53.51
C ARG A 6 27.04 -33.53 52.39
N TYR A 7 25.84 -33.13 52.00
CA TYR A 7 25.61 -31.94 51.20
C TYR A 7 25.67 -30.70 52.06
N GLU A 8 26.72 -29.93 51.90
CA GLU A 8 26.81 -28.59 52.46
C GLU A 8 26.02 -27.64 51.55
N GLY A 9 24.91 -27.12 52.04
CA GLY A 9 24.06 -26.12 51.38
C GLY A 9 24.76 -24.77 51.31
N SER A 10 25.02 -24.32 50.08
CA SER A 10 25.45 -22.95 49.83
C SER A 10 24.35 -21.94 50.18
N PRO A 11 24.66 -20.82 50.85
CA PRO A 11 23.65 -19.85 51.20
C PRO A 11 23.13 -19.13 49.96
N MET A 12 21.81 -19.24 49.71
CA MET A 12 21.11 -18.43 48.71
C MET A 12 21.38 -16.94 48.98
N ARG A 13 22.12 -16.30 48.08
CA ARG A 13 22.23 -14.84 48.01
C ARG A 13 20.82 -14.29 47.75
N ARG A 14 20.14 -13.76 48.77
CA ARG A 14 18.95 -12.93 48.64
C ARG A 14 19.32 -11.74 47.77
N ARG A 15 18.79 -11.73 46.50
CA ARG A 15 18.81 -10.53 45.68
C ARG A 15 18.03 -9.45 46.45
N ARG A 16 18.78 -8.46 46.94
CA ARG A 16 18.19 -7.23 47.44
C ARG A 16 17.39 -6.64 46.27
N PHE A 17 16.07 -6.60 46.38
CA PHE A 17 15.17 -5.84 45.53
C PHE A 17 15.60 -4.38 45.71
N ASN A 18 16.19 -3.81 44.66
CA ASN A 18 16.60 -2.42 44.65
C ASN A 18 15.33 -1.58 44.46
N GLU A 19 14.76 -1.12 45.57
CA GLU A 19 13.59 -0.25 45.64
C GLU A 19 13.86 1.19 45.16
N ASP A 20 15.13 1.52 44.88
CA ASP A 20 15.53 2.79 44.25
C ASP A 20 15.67 2.70 42.73
N ARG A 21 14.64 2.23 42.03
CA ARG A 21 14.46 2.71 40.66
C ARG A 21 13.85 4.10 40.78
N PRO A 22 14.55 5.18 40.41
CA PRO A 22 13.91 6.46 40.26
C PRO A 22 12.75 6.23 39.32
N GLN A 23 11.53 6.53 39.83
CA GLN A 23 10.35 6.62 39.00
C GLN A 23 10.79 7.49 37.84
N THR A 24 10.81 6.91 36.63
CA THR A 24 11.16 7.65 35.42
C THR A 24 10.21 8.83 35.40
N GLU A 25 10.72 9.99 35.89
CA GLU A 25 10.12 11.27 35.58
C GLU A 25 9.76 11.19 34.11
N THR A 26 8.51 11.35 33.79
CA THR A 26 8.04 11.51 32.41
C THR A 26 8.81 12.71 31.89
N ALA A 27 9.97 12.44 31.29
CA ALA A 27 10.86 13.46 30.77
C ALA A 27 9.99 14.35 29.88
N VAL A 28 9.76 15.58 30.34
CA VAL A 28 8.99 16.57 29.60
C VAL A 28 9.71 16.69 28.26
N VAL A 29 9.15 16.02 27.26
CA VAL A 29 9.77 16.00 25.93
C VAL A 29 9.66 17.42 25.41
N ASP A 30 10.78 18.13 25.33
CA ASP A 30 10.87 19.45 24.76
C ASP A 30 10.13 19.46 23.41
N PRO A 31 9.05 20.23 23.24
CA PRO A 31 8.24 20.21 22.03
C PRO A 31 9.03 20.56 20.77
N ALA A 32 10.08 21.38 20.89
CA ALA A 32 10.95 21.74 19.77
C ALA A 32 11.78 20.54 19.31
N LYS A 33 12.37 19.81 20.26
CA LYS A 33 13.12 18.59 19.96
C LYS A 33 12.23 17.47 19.45
N ALA A 34 11.00 17.37 19.96
CA ALA A 34 10.04 16.39 19.48
C ALA A 34 9.61 16.67 18.02
N ARG A 35 9.37 17.94 17.67
CA ARG A 35 9.06 18.37 16.31
C ARG A 35 10.21 18.07 15.34
N GLU A 36 11.43 18.38 15.72
CA GLU A 36 12.61 18.13 14.90
C GLU A 36 12.80 16.62 14.66
N ARG A 37 12.68 15.79 15.69
CA ARG A 37 12.72 14.33 15.53
C ARG A 37 11.63 13.80 14.61
N ALA A 38 10.41 14.34 14.72
CA ALA A 38 9.29 13.97 13.84
C ALA A 38 9.57 14.38 12.39
N PHE A 39 10.13 15.57 12.16
CA PHE A 39 10.50 16.04 10.82
C PHE A 39 11.60 15.17 10.20
N GLN A 40 12.67 14.88 10.93
CA GLN A 40 13.73 13.98 10.46
C GLN A 40 13.22 12.58 10.15
N ARG A 41 12.30 12.05 10.98
CA ARG A 41 11.65 10.77 10.71
C ARG A 41 10.81 10.82 9.44
N ALA A 42 10.04 11.89 9.23
CA ALA A 42 9.25 12.10 8.02
C ALA A 42 10.15 12.13 6.77
N ALA A 43 11.23 12.90 6.81
CA ALA A 43 12.20 12.98 5.71
C ALA A 43 12.77 11.59 5.35
N LYS A 44 13.19 10.80 6.36
CA LYS A 44 13.66 9.42 6.13
C LYS A 44 12.59 8.52 5.54
N LEU A 45 11.34 8.65 5.97
CA LEU A 45 10.22 7.85 5.46
C LEU A 45 9.88 8.20 4.00
N LEU A 46 9.96 9.48 3.62
CA LEU A 46 9.71 9.94 2.25
C LEU A 46 10.88 9.63 1.33
N ALA A 47 12.11 9.72 1.81
CA ALA A 47 13.31 9.32 1.05
C ALA A 47 13.29 7.82 0.70
N ALA A 48 12.77 6.97 1.58
CA ALA A 48 12.68 5.53 1.35
C ALA A 48 11.62 5.15 0.29
N LYS A 49 10.47 5.84 0.27
CA LYS A 49 9.42 5.67 -0.75
C LYS A 49 8.38 6.80 -0.67
N PRO A 50 7.74 7.15 -1.80
CA PRO A 50 6.60 8.06 -1.82
C PRO A 50 5.46 7.54 -0.91
N ARG A 51 4.77 8.46 -0.24
CA ARG A 51 3.66 8.17 0.67
C ARG A 51 2.57 9.22 0.53
N SER A 52 1.33 8.81 0.77
CA SER A 52 0.25 9.78 0.96
C SER A 52 0.39 10.51 2.28
N VAL A 53 -0.25 11.68 2.37
CA VAL A 53 -0.33 12.47 3.61
C VAL A 53 -0.86 11.62 4.77
N ALA A 54 -1.90 10.84 4.53
CA ALA A 54 -2.51 9.99 5.55
C ALA A 54 -1.58 8.84 6.00
N GLU A 55 -0.88 8.18 5.06
CA GLU A 55 0.10 7.14 5.40
C GLU A 55 1.27 7.71 6.23
N LEU A 56 1.75 8.91 5.88
CA LEU A 56 2.83 9.54 6.63
C LEU A 56 2.37 9.96 8.02
N ARG A 57 1.18 10.56 8.13
CA ARG A 57 0.56 10.94 9.42
C ARG A 57 0.52 9.78 10.38
N GLU A 58 0.00 8.62 9.97
CA GLU A 58 -0.06 7.42 10.80
C GLU A 58 1.31 6.93 11.24
N ARG A 59 2.28 6.94 10.33
CA ARG A 59 3.65 6.54 10.66
C ARG A 59 4.32 7.47 11.67
N LEU A 60 4.02 8.77 11.59
CA LEU A 60 4.55 9.76 12.53
C LEU A 60 3.90 9.62 13.91
N GLN A 61 2.59 9.38 13.98
CA GLN A 61 1.86 9.18 15.24
C GLN A 61 2.41 8.02 16.08
N GLN A 62 3.00 7.01 15.44
CA GLN A 62 3.68 5.90 16.12
C GLN A 62 5.04 6.30 16.74
N GLY A 63 5.49 7.54 16.54
CA GLY A 63 6.77 8.05 17.04
C GLY A 63 6.71 8.39 18.53
N ARG A 64 7.81 8.15 19.25
CA ARG A 64 7.93 8.52 20.67
C ARG A 64 7.82 10.05 20.84
N GLY A 65 6.90 10.50 21.65
CA GLY A 65 6.63 11.93 21.89
C GLY A 65 5.93 12.67 20.76
N ALA A 66 5.42 11.97 19.75
CA ALA A 66 4.67 12.56 18.65
C ALA A 66 3.21 12.83 19.07
N THR A 67 2.94 14.04 19.55
CA THR A 67 1.56 14.50 19.74
C THR A 67 0.88 14.80 18.40
N LYS A 68 -0.45 14.78 18.38
CA LYS A 68 -1.22 15.15 17.17
C LYS A 68 -0.80 16.52 16.63
N ALA A 69 -0.64 17.53 17.50
CA ALA A 69 -0.22 18.88 17.11
C ALA A 69 1.17 18.89 16.43
N ILE A 70 2.14 18.14 16.96
CA ILE A 70 3.47 18.03 16.37
C ILE A 70 3.39 17.36 14.99
N VAL A 71 2.63 16.28 14.88
CA VAL A 71 2.46 15.56 13.59
C VAL A 71 1.85 16.48 12.54
N GLU A 72 0.74 17.17 12.86
CA GLU A 72 0.09 18.08 11.91
C GLU A 72 1.01 19.23 11.51
N SER A 73 1.78 19.82 12.44
CA SER A 73 2.74 20.88 12.10
C SER A 73 3.85 20.40 11.14
N VAL A 74 4.30 19.15 11.29
CA VAL A 74 5.28 18.56 10.38
C VAL A 74 4.67 18.26 9.01
N ILE A 75 3.45 17.71 8.97
CA ILE A 75 2.72 17.46 7.72
C ILE A 75 2.50 18.75 6.95
N GLN A 76 1.99 19.79 7.62
CA GLN A 76 1.76 21.10 7.01
C GLN A 76 3.05 21.65 6.39
N ARG A 77 4.14 21.67 7.14
CA ARG A 77 5.45 22.16 6.67
C ARG A 77 5.97 21.37 5.44
N LEU A 78 5.80 20.06 5.44
CA LEU A 78 6.20 19.22 4.29
C LEU A 78 5.33 19.47 3.07
N SER A 79 4.01 19.73 3.26
CA SER A 79 3.10 20.11 2.17
C SER A 79 3.46 21.50 1.61
N GLU A 80 3.75 22.48 2.47
CA GLU A 80 4.19 23.83 2.07
C GLU A 80 5.49 23.78 1.24
N TYR A 81 6.40 22.87 1.55
CA TYR A 81 7.63 22.64 0.77
C TYR A 81 7.43 21.76 -0.48
N GLY A 82 6.20 21.32 -0.75
CA GLY A 82 5.90 20.47 -1.90
C GLY A 82 6.43 19.03 -1.80
N TYR A 83 6.86 18.59 -0.62
CA TYR A 83 7.27 17.19 -0.39
C TYR A 83 6.09 16.23 -0.21
N LEU A 84 4.90 16.76 0.12
CA LEU A 84 3.65 16.02 0.24
C LEU A 84 2.60 16.65 -0.68
N ASP A 85 2.09 15.83 -1.59
CA ASP A 85 1.06 16.18 -2.56
C ASP A 85 0.32 14.89 -2.94
N ASP A 86 -0.89 14.73 -2.43
CA ASP A 86 -1.70 13.53 -2.66
C ASP A 86 -2.17 13.42 -4.11
N ALA A 87 -2.37 14.53 -4.84
CA ALA A 87 -2.75 14.50 -6.25
C ALA A 87 -1.58 13.97 -7.11
N ARG A 88 -0.39 14.54 -6.92
CA ARG A 88 0.83 14.07 -7.61
C ARG A 88 1.19 12.64 -7.22
N PHE A 89 1.02 12.26 -5.96
CA PHE A 89 1.22 10.88 -5.50
C PHE A 89 0.25 9.92 -6.19
N ALA A 90 -1.06 10.24 -6.24
CA ALA A 90 -2.08 9.39 -6.85
C ALA A 90 -1.82 9.19 -8.35
N GLN A 91 -1.52 10.27 -9.08
CA GLN A 91 -1.20 10.22 -10.51
C GLN A 91 0.06 9.39 -10.79
N SER A 92 1.15 9.64 -10.06
CA SER A 92 2.40 8.90 -10.22
C SER A 92 2.24 7.42 -9.88
N TYR A 93 1.50 7.12 -8.81
CA TYR A 93 1.19 5.75 -8.41
C TYR A 93 0.40 5.01 -9.49
N ALA A 94 -0.68 5.61 -9.99
CA ALA A 94 -1.54 5.00 -11.00
C ALA A 94 -0.78 4.80 -12.33
N SER A 95 -0.04 5.81 -12.80
CA SER A 95 0.77 5.72 -14.02
C SER A 95 1.80 4.59 -13.95
N LEU A 96 2.53 4.51 -12.84
CA LEU A 96 3.51 3.43 -12.63
C LEU A 96 2.85 2.04 -12.66
N ARG A 97 1.65 1.90 -12.06
CA ARG A 97 0.93 0.63 -12.02
C ARG A 97 0.45 0.20 -13.40
N VAL A 98 -0.07 1.14 -14.19
CA VAL A 98 -0.50 0.89 -15.58
C VAL A 98 0.66 0.49 -16.47
N GLN A 99 1.83 1.14 -16.31
CA GLN A 99 3.05 0.80 -17.05
C GLN A 99 3.58 -0.61 -16.70
N GLN A 100 3.55 -0.99 -15.44
CA GLN A 100 4.06 -2.29 -14.98
C GLN A 100 3.19 -3.48 -15.41
N ARG A 101 1.88 -3.29 -15.49
CA ARG A 101 0.93 -4.36 -15.85
C ARG A 101 -0.42 -3.81 -16.28
N PRO A 102 -1.14 -4.51 -17.16
CA PRO A 102 -2.54 -4.21 -17.46
C PRO A 102 -3.37 -4.26 -16.16
N ILE A 103 -4.05 -3.17 -15.86
CA ILE A 103 -4.87 -3.03 -14.66
C ILE A 103 -6.04 -2.09 -14.94
N GLY A 104 -7.25 -2.46 -14.53
CA GLY A 104 -8.45 -1.67 -14.74
C GLY A 104 -8.62 -0.58 -13.68
N ARG A 105 -9.45 0.40 -14.03
CA ARG A 105 -9.75 1.59 -13.24
C ARG A 105 -10.25 1.26 -11.84
N GLN A 106 -11.15 0.29 -11.70
CA GLN A 106 -11.74 -0.06 -10.41
C GLN A 106 -10.72 -0.59 -9.41
N ARG A 107 -9.70 -1.29 -9.88
CA ARG A 107 -8.64 -1.77 -9.01
C ARG A 107 -7.72 -0.64 -8.56
N LEU A 108 -7.33 0.24 -9.45
CA LEU A 108 -6.54 1.42 -9.08
C LEU A 108 -7.28 2.31 -8.09
N GLN A 109 -8.59 2.50 -8.27
CA GLN A 109 -9.41 3.24 -7.32
C GLN A 109 -9.40 2.58 -5.92
N ARG A 110 -9.49 1.25 -5.85
CA ARG A 110 -9.36 0.51 -4.59
C ARG A 110 -7.96 0.64 -3.99
N ASP A 111 -6.92 0.55 -4.82
CA ASP A 111 -5.52 0.67 -4.39
C ASP A 111 -5.28 2.08 -3.81
N LEU A 112 -5.74 3.16 -4.45
CA LEU A 112 -5.65 4.54 -3.96
C LEU A 112 -6.45 4.76 -2.66
N ARG A 113 -7.64 4.15 -2.54
CA ARG A 113 -8.41 4.18 -1.29
C ARG A 113 -7.66 3.51 -0.14
N LEU A 114 -6.96 2.39 -0.39
CA LEU A 114 -6.10 1.75 0.61
C LEU A 114 -4.90 2.63 1.00
N LYS A 115 -4.48 3.54 0.09
CA LYS A 115 -3.50 4.59 0.35
C LYS A 115 -4.10 5.80 1.07
N LYS A 116 -5.40 5.75 1.38
CA LYS A 116 -6.17 6.82 2.04
C LYS A 116 -6.18 8.13 1.27
N ILE A 117 -6.08 8.05 -0.05
CA ILE A 117 -6.36 9.17 -0.94
C ILE A 117 -7.87 9.37 -0.97
N ASP A 118 -8.32 10.61 -0.89
CA ASP A 118 -9.73 10.93 -1.00
C ASP A 118 -10.28 10.61 -2.41
N LYS A 119 -11.61 10.44 -2.48
CA LYS A 119 -12.27 9.97 -3.70
C LYS A 119 -12.14 10.95 -4.87
N ALA A 120 -12.20 12.26 -4.60
CA ALA A 120 -12.13 13.28 -5.65
C ALA A 120 -10.73 13.29 -6.26
N THR A 121 -9.69 13.43 -5.44
CA THR A 121 -8.27 13.37 -5.86
C THR A 121 -7.94 12.06 -6.58
N ALA A 122 -8.46 10.93 -6.09
CA ALA A 122 -8.25 9.64 -6.76
C ALA A 122 -8.89 9.61 -8.14
N ASN A 123 -10.13 10.11 -8.30
CA ASN A 123 -10.81 10.14 -9.59
C ASN A 123 -10.10 11.05 -10.60
N GLU A 124 -9.74 12.26 -10.20
CA GLU A 124 -9.01 13.22 -11.04
C GLU A 124 -7.68 12.62 -11.54
N ALA A 125 -6.91 12.00 -10.65
CA ALA A 125 -5.68 11.33 -11.00
C ALA A 125 -5.90 10.18 -12.01
N LEU A 126 -6.96 9.38 -11.81
CA LEU A 126 -7.30 8.29 -12.71
C LEU A 126 -7.81 8.81 -14.07
N ASP A 127 -8.57 9.91 -14.11
CA ASP A 127 -9.01 10.52 -15.36
C ASP A 127 -7.82 10.93 -16.23
N VAL A 128 -6.80 11.56 -15.64
CA VAL A 128 -5.55 11.92 -16.35
C VAL A 128 -4.82 10.68 -16.86
N VAL A 129 -4.71 9.64 -16.03
CA VAL A 129 -3.97 8.42 -16.39
C VAL A 129 -4.67 7.65 -17.51
N PHE A 130 -5.99 7.50 -17.44
CA PHE A 130 -6.76 6.77 -18.45
C PHE A 130 -7.04 7.60 -19.71
N ALA A 131 -6.92 8.92 -19.67
CA ALA A 131 -6.86 9.74 -20.87
C ALA A 131 -5.56 9.50 -21.68
N ALA A 132 -4.44 9.28 -20.97
CA ALA A 132 -3.13 8.98 -21.60
C ALA A 132 -2.97 7.51 -21.99
N THR A 133 -3.66 6.59 -21.30
CA THR A 133 -3.61 5.14 -21.57
C THR A 133 -5.02 4.57 -21.43
N PRO A 134 -5.79 4.49 -22.50
CA PRO A 134 -7.17 4.02 -22.48
C PRO A 134 -7.34 2.64 -21.85
N GLU A 135 -8.44 2.44 -21.12
CA GLU A 135 -8.71 1.17 -20.44
C GLU A 135 -8.93 0.03 -21.44
N GLU A 136 -9.42 0.36 -22.63
CA GLU A 136 -9.61 -0.54 -23.77
C GLU A 136 -8.28 -1.16 -24.22
N GLU A 137 -7.22 -0.37 -24.32
CA GLU A 137 -5.89 -0.88 -24.67
C GLU A 137 -5.30 -1.77 -23.57
N LEU A 138 -5.59 -1.43 -22.31
CA LEU A 138 -5.12 -2.21 -21.18
C LEU A 138 -5.78 -3.57 -21.08
N ILE A 139 -7.11 -3.64 -21.32
CA ILE A 139 -7.82 -4.91 -21.32
C ILE A 139 -7.38 -5.79 -22.49
N ASP A 140 -7.15 -5.22 -23.68
CA ASP A 140 -6.65 -5.97 -24.83
C ASP A 140 -5.27 -6.58 -24.52
N ARG A 141 -4.34 -5.81 -23.96
CA ARG A 141 -3.04 -6.33 -23.49
C ARG A 141 -3.18 -7.41 -22.41
N ALA A 142 -4.18 -7.30 -21.52
CA ALA A 142 -4.43 -8.31 -20.50
C ALA A 142 -4.93 -9.62 -21.11
N ILE A 143 -5.83 -9.54 -22.08
CA ILE A 143 -6.41 -10.68 -22.83
C ILE A 143 -5.31 -11.36 -23.64
N GLU A 144 -4.57 -10.63 -24.47
CA GLU A 144 -3.46 -11.14 -25.27
C GLU A 144 -2.43 -11.88 -24.42
N LYS A 145 -2.02 -11.27 -23.31
CA LYS A 145 -1.10 -11.91 -22.35
C LYS A 145 -1.67 -13.22 -21.81
N ARG A 146 -2.96 -13.24 -21.52
CA ARG A 146 -3.62 -14.44 -20.98
C ARG A 146 -3.73 -15.54 -22.02
N ILE A 147 -4.12 -15.19 -23.26
CA ILE A 147 -4.20 -16.11 -24.39
C ILE A 147 -2.83 -16.68 -24.73
N ARG A 148 -1.79 -15.87 -24.75
CA ARG A 148 -0.41 -16.34 -24.98
C ARG A 148 0.06 -17.34 -23.93
N LEU A 149 -0.35 -17.19 -22.68
CA LEU A 149 0.08 -18.06 -21.57
C LEU A 149 -0.76 -19.33 -21.42
N ARG A 150 -2.03 -19.32 -21.87
CA ARG A 150 -2.97 -20.42 -21.58
C ARG A 150 -3.77 -20.89 -22.78
N GLY A 151 -3.54 -20.33 -23.97
CA GLY A 151 -4.36 -20.57 -25.15
C GLY A 151 -5.67 -19.75 -25.15
N ARG A 152 -6.36 -19.74 -26.29
CA ARG A 152 -7.71 -19.19 -26.41
C ARG A 152 -8.70 -20.05 -25.62
N PRO A 153 -9.72 -19.46 -24.98
CA PRO A 153 -10.75 -20.22 -24.28
C PRO A 153 -11.58 -21.05 -25.27
N GLN A 154 -11.58 -22.35 -25.10
CA GLN A 154 -12.29 -23.32 -25.96
C GLN A 154 -13.66 -23.73 -25.39
N SER A 155 -14.01 -23.26 -24.20
CA SER A 155 -15.27 -23.61 -23.54
C SER A 155 -15.84 -22.44 -22.74
N ARG A 156 -17.15 -22.49 -22.48
CA ARG A 156 -17.84 -21.52 -21.62
C ARG A 156 -17.20 -21.42 -20.23
N ALA A 157 -16.68 -22.54 -19.70
CA ALA A 157 -16.00 -22.56 -18.42
C ALA A 157 -14.64 -21.81 -18.45
N GLU A 158 -13.90 -21.91 -19.55
CA GLU A 158 -12.65 -21.19 -19.76
C GLU A 158 -12.88 -19.71 -20.01
N THR A 159 -13.91 -19.36 -20.80
CA THR A 159 -14.34 -17.96 -20.98
C THR A 159 -14.72 -17.34 -19.65
N LYS A 160 -15.45 -18.05 -18.79
CA LYS A 160 -15.76 -17.57 -17.43
C LYS A 160 -14.50 -17.35 -16.59
N LYS A 161 -13.53 -18.27 -16.66
CA LYS A 161 -12.24 -18.09 -15.94
C LYS A 161 -11.47 -16.86 -16.41
N LEU A 162 -11.50 -16.56 -17.71
CA LEU A 162 -10.90 -15.36 -18.27
C LEU A 162 -11.66 -14.11 -17.81
N PHE A 163 -13.00 -14.13 -17.86
CA PHE A 163 -13.86 -13.06 -17.34
C PHE A 163 -13.54 -12.74 -15.87
N ASP A 164 -13.57 -13.75 -15.02
CA ASP A 164 -13.26 -13.59 -13.58
C ASP A 164 -11.84 -13.07 -13.35
N HIS A 165 -10.90 -13.43 -14.20
CA HIS A 165 -9.53 -12.90 -14.13
C HIS A 165 -9.49 -11.41 -14.42
N LEU A 166 -10.13 -10.95 -15.49
CA LEU A 166 -10.20 -9.54 -15.88
C LEU A 166 -10.96 -8.70 -14.84
N LEU A 167 -12.04 -9.24 -14.28
CA LEU A 167 -12.78 -8.60 -13.20
C LEU A 167 -11.90 -8.39 -11.94
N ARG A 168 -11.08 -9.38 -11.58
CA ARG A 168 -10.09 -9.23 -10.50
C ARG A 168 -8.98 -8.22 -10.82
N GLN A 169 -8.67 -8.01 -12.11
CA GLN A 169 -7.77 -6.94 -12.53
C GLN A 169 -8.42 -5.55 -12.43
N GLY A 170 -9.74 -5.50 -12.24
CA GLY A 170 -10.49 -4.27 -12.00
C GLY A 170 -11.01 -3.59 -13.26
N PHE A 171 -11.12 -4.33 -14.36
CA PHE A 171 -11.82 -3.86 -15.55
C PHE A 171 -13.35 -3.84 -15.32
N ALA A 172 -14.05 -2.95 -16.00
CA ALA A 172 -15.50 -2.85 -15.92
C ALA A 172 -16.19 -4.09 -16.54
N PHE A 173 -17.31 -4.52 -15.95
CA PHE A 173 -18.08 -5.67 -16.42
C PHE A 173 -18.49 -5.54 -17.88
N GLU A 174 -18.98 -4.36 -18.26
CA GLU A 174 -19.44 -4.05 -19.61
C GLU A 174 -18.31 -4.18 -20.63
N LEU A 175 -17.14 -3.60 -20.31
CA LEU A 175 -15.96 -3.65 -21.17
C LEU A 175 -15.43 -5.10 -21.33
N ILE A 176 -15.41 -5.88 -20.24
CA ILE A 176 -15.02 -7.30 -20.31
C ILE A 176 -15.98 -8.07 -21.22
N SER A 177 -17.30 -7.86 -21.03
CA SER A 177 -18.33 -8.56 -21.80
C SER A 177 -18.25 -8.25 -23.29
N GLU A 178 -18.03 -6.99 -23.65
CA GLU A 178 -17.84 -6.54 -25.03
C GLU A 178 -16.62 -7.23 -25.68
N LYS A 179 -15.47 -7.15 -25.02
CA LYS A 179 -14.20 -7.73 -25.54
C LYS A 179 -14.28 -9.25 -25.69
N LEU A 180 -14.91 -9.95 -24.76
CA LEU A 180 -15.02 -11.42 -24.83
C LEU A 180 -16.03 -11.87 -25.88
N ARG A 181 -17.10 -11.10 -26.16
CA ARG A 181 -18.00 -11.36 -27.29
C ARG A 181 -17.28 -11.22 -28.63
N ALA A 182 -16.49 -10.16 -28.79
CA ALA A 182 -15.71 -9.94 -30.01
C ALA A 182 -14.76 -11.12 -30.30
N ILE A 183 -14.12 -11.68 -29.29
CA ILE A 183 -13.23 -12.85 -29.44
C ILE A 183 -14.00 -14.11 -29.84
N SER A 184 -15.21 -14.32 -29.29
CA SER A 184 -16.05 -15.48 -29.59
C SER A 184 -16.67 -15.42 -31.00
N ASN A 185 -17.00 -14.21 -31.51
CA ASN A 185 -17.58 -14.03 -32.81
C ASN A 185 -16.58 -14.21 -33.97
N VAL A 186 -15.29 -13.88 -33.75
CA VAL A 186 -14.24 -14.08 -34.76
C VAL A 186 -14.02 -15.57 -35.08
N GLU A 187 -14.33 -16.47 -34.15
CA GLU A 187 -14.23 -17.92 -34.40
C GLU A 187 -15.37 -18.49 -35.27
N VAL A 188 -16.49 -17.76 -35.42
CA VAL A 188 -17.63 -18.20 -36.26
C VAL A 188 -17.42 -17.78 -37.71
N ASP A 189 -16.78 -16.66 -37.97
CA ASP A 189 -16.55 -16.13 -39.32
C ASP A 189 -15.32 -16.74 -40.02
N GLU A 190 -14.44 -17.45 -39.32
CA GLU A 190 -13.27 -18.13 -39.89
C GLU A 190 -13.57 -19.58 -40.35
N VAL A 191 -14.82 -20.08 -40.22
CA VAL A 191 -15.24 -21.47 -40.52
C VAL A 191 -16.19 -21.57 -41.70
N GLU A 192 -16.47 -20.48 -42.42
CA GLU A 192 -17.11 -20.47 -43.73
C GLU A 192 -16.07 -20.29 -44.84
#